data_d767865a562b26527d09dfacec466f65
#
_entry.id   d767865a562b26527d09dfacec466f65
#
_cell.length_a   1.000
_cell.length_b   1.000
_cell.length_c   1.000
_cell.angle_alpha   90.00
_cell.angle_beta   90.00
_cell.angle_gamma   90.00
#
_symmetry.space_group_name_H-M   'P 1'
#
loop_
_entity.id
_entity.type
_entity.pdbx_description
1 polymer ?
#
loop_
_entity_poly.entity_id
_entity_poly.type
_entity_poly.pdbx_seq_one_letter_code
_entity_poly.pdbx_strand_id
1 'polypeptide(L)'
;MVDQSAVGRTFTPVTARVEPGRLRFFLDTLGERNPVYRNEAAAPVPPTYLFCLEMMDASEPFEFLNALDIDLARVLHGEQRFDYHAPVVVGDTLTFRSRVESVTDKKGGAMTLIVVETAVTNQNGAHVADTSRTIVVRNARPS
;
A
#
# COMPACT_ATOMS: atom_id res chain seq x y z
N MET A 1 8.41 5.12 20.59
CA MET A 1 9.34 4.84 19.49
C MET A 1 9.11 3.39 19.04
N VAL A 2 9.05 3.12 17.75
CA VAL A 2 8.81 1.77 17.23
C VAL A 2 10.04 0.90 17.46
N ASP A 3 9.83 -0.29 18.01
CA ASP A 3 10.92 -1.22 18.34
C ASP A 3 11.44 -1.94 17.09
N GLN A 4 12.73 -2.23 17.05
CA GLN A 4 13.38 -2.99 15.96
C GLN A 4 12.82 -4.41 15.83
N SER A 5 12.22 -4.98 16.88
CA SER A 5 11.55 -6.27 16.83
C SER A 5 10.32 -6.30 15.93
N ALA A 6 9.83 -5.12 15.48
CA ALA A 6 8.76 -5.04 14.51
C ALA A 6 9.17 -5.54 13.11
N VAL A 7 10.47 -5.58 12.80
CA VAL A 7 10.96 -6.09 11.51
C VAL A 7 10.51 -7.54 11.30
N GLY A 8 9.97 -7.82 10.13
CA GLY A 8 9.42 -9.12 9.77
C GLY A 8 7.97 -9.35 10.19
N ARG A 9 7.37 -8.44 10.96
CA ARG A 9 5.95 -8.55 11.35
C ARG A 9 5.06 -8.45 10.12
N THR A 10 4.11 -9.37 10.02
CA THR A 10 3.12 -9.44 8.94
C THR A 10 1.76 -8.92 9.40
N PHE A 11 0.93 -8.57 8.45
CA PHE A 11 -0.42 -8.06 8.70
C PHE A 11 -1.45 -8.91 7.98
N THR A 12 -2.72 -8.73 8.33
CA THR A 12 -3.84 -9.43 7.70
C THR A 12 -3.83 -9.19 6.18
N PRO A 13 -3.82 -10.24 5.35
CA PRO A 13 -3.91 -10.08 3.91
C PRO A 13 -5.19 -9.35 3.50
N VAL A 14 -5.09 -8.49 2.48
CA VAL A 14 -6.23 -7.80 1.89
C VAL A 14 -6.53 -8.44 0.55
N THR A 15 -7.79 -8.78 0.30
CA THR A 15 -8.26 -9.26 -1.00
C THR A 15 -9.18 -8.23 -1.63
N ALA A 16 -8.91 -7.85 -2.87
CA ALA A 16 -9.64 -6.81 -3.57
C ALA A 16 -9.80 -7.16 -5.05
N ARG A 17 -10.96 -6.83 -5.61
CA ARG A 17 -11.23 -7.00 -7.04
C ARG A 17 -11.05 -5.69 -7.78
N VAL A 18 -10.44 -5.75 -8.96
CA VAL A 18 -10.36 -4.62 -9.89
C VAL A 18 -11.70 -4.50 -10.64
N GLU A 19 -12.58 -3.68 -10.12
CA GLU A 19 -13.90 -3.45 -10.69
C GLU A 19 -13.90 -2.24 -11.65
N PRO A 20 -14.58 -2.33 -12.80
CA PRO A 20 -14.52 -1.28 -13.82
C PRO A 20 -15.09 0.05 -13.32
N GLY A 21 -16.18 0.03 -12.54
CA GLY A 21 -16.82 1.25 -12.02
C GLY A 21 -15.94 2.00 -11.01
N ARG A 22 -15.30 1.28 -10.12
CA ARG A 22 -14.37 1.86 -9.13
C ARG A 22 -13.11 2.40 -9.80
N LEU A 23 -12.59 1.69 -10.78
CA LEU A 23 -11.45 2.15 -11.57
C LEU A 23 -11.81 3.43 -12.33
N ARG A 24 -12.96 3.49 -12.98
CA ARG A 24 -13.43 4.69 -13.69
C ARG A 24 -13.52 5.89 -12.74
N PHE A 25 -14.07 5.71 -11.55
CA PHE A 25 -14.14 6.75 -10.54
C PHE A 25 -12.75 7.28 -10.16
N PHE A 26 -11.80 6.38 -9.94
CA PHE A 26 -10.42 6.74 -9.64
C PHE A 26 -9.77 7.52 -10.79
N LEU A 27 -9.93 7.06 -12.02
CA LEU A 27 -9.42 7.74 -13.21
C LEU A 27 -10.00 9.15 -13.37
N ASP A 28 -11.28 9.30 -13.12
CA ASP A 28 -11.96 10.60 -13.18
C ASP A 28 -11.43 11.56 -12.11
N THR A 29 -11.15 11.05 -10.91
CA THR A 29 -10.54 11.82 -9.82
C THR A 29 -9.14 12.32 -10.19
N LEU A 30 -8.36 11.50 -10.90
CA LEU A 30 -7.02 11.89 -11.38
C LEU A 30 -7.06 12.82 -12.59
N GLY A 31 -8.19 12.89 -13.29
CA GLY A 31 -8.28 13.53 -14.60
C GLY A 31 -7.60 12.74 -15.71
N GLU A 32 -7.42 11.42 -15.53
CA GLU A 32 -6.82 10.55 -16.53
C GLU A 32 -7.80 10.26 -17.66
N ARG A 33 -7.44 10.63 -18.89
CA ARG A 33 -8.30 10.52 -20.07
C ARG A 33 -7.78 9.58 -21.14
N ASN A 34 -6.65 8.91 -20.92
CA ASN A 34 -6.10 7.99 -21.90
C ASN A 34 -7.08 6.84 -22.16
N PRO A 35 -7.50 6.60 -23.43
CA PRO A 35 -8.46 5.56 -23.76
C PRO A 35 -8.05 4.14 -23.34
N VAL A 36 -6.76 3.87 -23.19
CA VAL A 36 -6.25 2.57 -22.75
C VAL A 36 -6.85 2.14 -21.41
N TYR A 37 -7.14 3.09 -20.51
CA TYR A 37 -7.73 2.81 -19.20
C TYR A 37 -9.27 2.74 -19.22
N ARG A 38 -9.90 3.00 -20.35
CA ARG A 38 -11.36 3.14 -20.45
C ARG A 38 -12.06 1.91 -21.03
N ASN A 39 -11.32 0.88 -21.40
CA ASN A 39 -11.90 -0.39 -21.82
C ASN A 39 -12.34 -1.22 -20.60
N GLU A 40 -13.59 -1.12 -20.21
CA GLU A 40 -14.13 -1.78 -19.00
C GLU A 40 -14.04 -3.31 -19.03
N ALA A 41 -13.77 -3.93 -20.19
CA ALA A 41 -13.60 -5.38 -20.29
C ALA A 41 -12.19 -5.85 -19.94
N ALA A 42 -11.15 -5.03 -20.18
CA ALA A 42 -9.76 -5.45 -20.07
C ALA A 42 -8.78 -4.30 -19.80
N ALA A 43 -9.24 -3.16 -19.28
CA ALA A 43 -8.36 -2.03 -19.02
C ALA A 43 -7.27 -2.37 -18.00
N PRO A 44 -6.01 -1.98 -18.27
CA PRO A 44 -4.98 -2.04 -17.25
C PRO A 44 -5.24 -0.98 -16.17
N VAL A 45 -4.74 -1.22 -14.97
CA VAL A 45 -4.80 -0.21 -13.90
C VAL A 45 -3.70 0.84 -14.09
N PRO A 46 -3.95 2.12 -13.75
CA PRO A 46 -2.86 3.07 -13.63
C PRO A 46 -1.95 2.67 -12.45
N PRO A 47 -0.64 2.97 -12.51
CA PRO A 47 0.34 2.42 -11.56
C PRO A 47 0.02 2.65 -10.09
N THR A 48 -0.59 3.78 -9.74
CA THR A 48 -0.89 4.15 -8.34
C THR A 48 -2.16 3.53 -7.78
N TYR A 49 -2.98 2.88 -8.63
CA TYR A 49 -4.28 2.35 -8.22
C TYR A 49 -4.19 1.26 -7.14
N LEU A 50 -3.11 0.48 -7.14
CA LEU A 50 -2.93 -0.60 -6.16
C LEU A 50 -2.96 -0.11 -4.71
N PHE A 51 -2.34 1.03 -4.43
CA PHE A 51 -2.40 1.61 -3.08
C PHE A 51 -3.83 1.96 -2.67
N CYS A 52 -4.57 2.62 -3.56
CA CYS A 52 -5.96 2.98 -3.33
C CYS A 52 -6.83 1.73 -3.10
N LEU A 53 -6.66 0.72 -3.93
CA LEU A 53 -7.44 -0.52 -3.87
C LEU A 53 -7.18 -1.29 -2.57
N GLU A 54 -5.92 -1.42 -2.15
CA GLU A 54 -5.55 -2.03 -0.88
C GLU A 54 -6.20 -1.31 0.30
N MET A 55 -6.13 0.01 0.33
CA MET A 55 -6.70 0.82 1.41
C MET A 55 -8.22 0.76 1.46
N MET A 56 -8.89 0.77 0.31
CA MET A 56 -10.36 0.74 0.26
C MET A 56 -10.94 -0.59 0.72
N ASP A 57 -10.30 -1.69 0.43
CA ASP A 57 -10.83 -3.03 0.71
C ASP A 57 -10.27 -3.67 1.98
N ALA A 58 -9.32 -3.02 2.63
CA ALA A 58 -8.87 -3.44 3.96
C ALA A 58 -10.00 -3.26 4.98
N SER A 59 -10.32 -4.31 5.74
CA SER A 59 -11.27 -4.22 6.85
C SER A 59 -10.77 -3.28 7.95
N GLU A 60 -9.45 -3.24 8.14
CA GLU A 60 -8.76 -2.32 9.06
C GLU A 60 -7.58 -1.64 8.34
N PRO A 61 -7.82 -0.53 7.63
CA PRO A 61 -6.78 0.13 6.83
C PRO A 61 -5.56 0.59 7.62
N PHE A 62 -5.71 0.78 8.92
CA PHE A 62 -4.65 1.23 9.83
C PHE A 62 -4.16 0.13 10.78
N GLU A 63 -4.42 -1.14 10.47
CA GLU A 63 -3.97 -2.27 11.29
C GLU A 63 -2.49 -2.16 11.67
N PHE A 64 -1.62 -1.81 10.72
CA PHE A 64 -0.18 -1.73 10.98
C PHE A 64 0.18 -0.64 12.00
N LEU A 65 -0.53 0.50 12.00
CA LEU A 65 -0.33 1.55 13.00
C LEU A 65 -0.74 1.09 14.39
N ASN A 66 -1.91 0.47 14.49
CA ASN A 66 -2.43 -0.06 15.75
C ASN A 66 -1.52 -1.17 16.29
N ALA A 67 -1.08 -2.06 15.40
CA ALA A 67 -0.22 -3.18 15.76
C ALA A 67 1.18 -2.76 16.23
N LEU A 68 1.66 -1.58 15.80
CA LEU A 68 2.96 -1.03 16.19
C LEU A 68 2.84 0.11 17.22
N ASP A 69 1.64 0.33 17.75
CA ASP A 69 1.35 1.41 18.72
C ASP A 69 1.77 2.79 18.21
N ILE A 70 1.41 3.09 16.96
CA ILE A 70 1.73 4.35 16.30
C ILE A 70 0.51 5.26 16.24
N ASP A 71 0.65 6.46 16.80
CA ASP A 71 -0.36 7.50 16.69
C ASP A 71 -0.41 8.08 15.27
N LEU A 72 -1.56 7.96 14.60
CA LEU A 72 -1.80 8.47 13.25
C LEU A 72 -1.48 9.97 13.12
N ALA A 73 -1.70 10.76 14.17
CA ALA A 73 -1.39 12.19 14.17
C ALA A 73 0.11 12.51 14.02
N ARG A 74 0.97 11.50 14.20
CA ARG A 74 2.42 11.62 14.09
C ARG A 74 2.98 11.07 12.79
N VAL A 75 2.10 10.56 11.92
CA VAL A 75 2.48 9.81 10.71
C VAL A 75 2.50 10.74 9.50
N LEU A 76 3.54 10.59 8.69
CA LEU A 76 3.62 11.11 7.33
C LEU A 76 3.89 9.95 6.37
N HIS A 77 3.22 9.93 5.23
CA HIS A 77 3.52 9.02 4.14
C HIS A 77 4.67 9.64 3.34
N GLY A 78 5.88 9.11 3.51
CA GLY A 78 7.09 9.71 2.94
C GLY A 78 7.39 9.27 1.52
N GLU A 79 7.10 8.00 1.18
CA GLU A 79 7.37 7.43 -0.13
C GLU A 79 6.40 6.30 -0.43
N GLN A 80 6.01 6.17 -1.69
CA GLN A 80 5.28 5.02 -2.23
C GLN A 80 5.95 4.55 -3.51
N ARG A 81 6.21 3.25 -3.60
CA ARG A 81 6.87 2.61 -4.73
C ARG A 81 6.00 1.48 -5.27
N PHE A 82 6.02 1.31 -6.59
CA PHE A 82 5.29 0.25 -7.30
C PHE A 82 6.23 -0.40 -8.31
N ASP A 83 6.41 -1.72 -8.20
CA ASP A 83 7.17 -2.55 -9.13
C ASP A 83 6.23 -3.59 -9.73
N TYR A 84 5.83 -3.41 -10.98
CA TYR A 84 4.96 -4.34 -11.69
C TYR A 84 5.77 -5.42 -12.41
N HIS A 85 5.37 -6.67 -12.19
CA HIS A 85 5.99 -7.84 -12.84
C HIS A 85 5.11 -8.41 -13.95
N ALA A 86 3.82 -8.11 -13.92
CA ALA A 86 2.83 -8.52 -14.90
C ALA A 86 1.70 -7.48 -14.98
N PRO A 87 0.94 -7.44 -16.08
CA PRO A 87 -0.23 -6.57 -16.17
C PRO A 87 -1.26 -6.90 -15.10
N VAL A 88 -1.84 -5.86 -14.50
CA VAL A 88 -3.03 -5.94 -13.64
C VAL A 88 -4.17 -5.27 -14.39
N VAL A 89 -5.26 -6.00 -14.58
CA VAL A 89 -6.37 -5.57 -15.43
C VAL A 89 -7.71 -5.69 -14.72
N VAL A 90 -8.71 -5.00 -15.25
CA VAL A 90 -10.10 -5.14 -14.81
C VAL A 90 -10.50 -6.62 -14.79
N GLY A 91 -11.15 -7.04 -13.72
CA GLY A 91 -11.56 -8.42 -13.48
C GLY A 91 -10.59 -9.23 -12.61
N ASP A 92 -9.36 -8.78 -12.44
CA ASP A 92 -8.43 -9.45 -11.53
C ASP A 92 -8.90 -9.35 -10.09
N THR A 93 -8.68 -10.42 -9.33
CA THR A 93 -8.79 -10.44 -7.87
C THR A 93 -7.40 -10.51 -7.29
N LEU A 94 -7.03 -9.48 -6.56
CA LEU A 94 -5.68 -9.31 -6.00
C LEU A 94 -5.67 -9.66 -4.52
N THR A 95 -4.56 -10.26 -4.09
CA THR A 95 -4.27 -10.45 -2.66
C THR A 95 -3.01 -9.71 -2.32
N PHE A 96 -3.09 -8.85 -1.31
CA PHE A 96 -2.00 -8.01 -0.80
C PHE A 96 -1.51 -8.60 0.52
N ARG A 97 -0.22 -8.93 0.59
CA ARG A 97 0.42 -9.44 1.81
C ARG A 97 1.56 -8.52 2.20
N SER A 98 1.41 -7.87 3.33
CA SER A 98 2.32 -6.83 3.81
C SER A 98 3.15 -7.30 4.99
N ARG A 99 4.41 -6.84 5.05
CA ARG A 99 5.33 -7.06 6.17
C ARG A 99 6.20 -5.83 6.41
N VAL A 100 6.66 -5.67 7.62
CA VAL A 100 7.66 -4.66 7.96
C VAL A 100 9.02 -5.12 7.45
N GLU A 101 9.61 -4.34 6.55
CA GLU A 101 10.94 -4.62 5.99
C GLU A 101 12.04 -4.03 6.85
N SER A 102 11.85 -2.79 7.28
CA SER A 102 12.85 -2.11 8.11
C SER A 102 12.24 -1.07 9.04
N VAL A 103 12.95 -0.83 10.14
CA VAL A 103 12.68 0.23 11.10
C VAL A 103 14.00 0.97 11.33
N THR A 104 14.05 2.26 11.05
CA THR A 104 15.27 3.06 11.13
C THR A 104 15.04 4.39 11.80
N ASP A 105 15.76 4.66 12.88
CA ASP A 105 15.73 5.97 13.53
C ASP A 105 16.60 6.99 12.79
N LYS A 106 16.08 8.20 12.69
CA LYS A 106 16.75 9.34 12.06
C LYS A 106 16.74 10.56 12.99
N LYS A 107 17.63 11.48 12.71
CA LYS A 107 17.75 12.75 13.44
C LYS A 107 17.86 12.55 14.98
N GLY A 108 18.72 11.62 15.40
CA GLY A 108 18.92 11.34 16.82
C GLY A 108 17.67 10.82 17.55
N GLY A 109 16.82 10.06 16.85
CA GLY A 109 15.59 9.51 17.41
C GLY A 109 14.36 10.42 17.29
N ALA A 110 14.49 11.61 16.69
CA ALA A 110 13.34 12.50 16.49
C ALA A 110 12.33 11.94 15.46
N MET A 111 12.78 11.05 14.58
CA MET A 111 11.96 10.42 13.57
C MET A 111 12.31 8.93 13.47
N THR A 112 11.30 8.12 13.21
CA THR A 112 11.46 6.71 12.86
C THR A 112 10.89 6.49 11.47
N LEU A 113 11.68 5.90 10.58
CA LEU A 113 11.23 5.48 9.25
C LEU A 113 10.91 3.99 9.28
N ILE A 114 9.70 3.66 8.82
CA ILE A 114 9.24 2.28 8.74
C ILE A 114 8.94 1.98 7.27
N VAL A 115 9.63 0.99 6.72
CA VAL A 115 9.36 0.50 5.37
C VAL A 115 8.46 -0.73 5.47
N VAL A 116 7.31 -0.66 4.82
CA VAL A 116 6.37 -1.78 4.70
C VAL A 116 6.35 -2.22 3.24
N GLU A 117 6.71 -3.47 3.00
CA GLU A 117 6.63 -4.09 1.69
C GLU A 117 5.38 -4.95 1.57
N THR A 118 4.78 -4.92 0.38
CA THR A 118 3.56 -5.66 0.07
C THR A 118 3.76 -6.45 -1.21
N ALA A 119 3.61 -7.77 -1.14
CA ALA A 119 3.55 -8.63 -2.31
C ALA A 119 2.11 -8.77 -2.79
N VAL A 120 1.89 -8.59 -4.09
CA VAL A 120 0.57 -8.65 -4.71
C VAL A 120 0.50 -9.82 -5.67
N THR A 121 -0.46 -10.71 -5.43
CA THR A 121 -0.75 -11.85 -6.31
C THR A 121 -2.15 -11.73 -6.90
N ASN A 122 -2.36 -12.30 -8.08
CA ASN A 122 -3.69 -12.36 -8.69
C ASN A 122 -4.43 -13.67 -8.34
N GLN A 123 -5.62 -13.86 -8.90
CA GLN A 123 -6.47 -15.05 -8.70
C GLN A 123 -5.82 -16.38 -9.12
N ASN A 124 -4.81 -16.33 -9.97
CA ASN A 124 -4.06 -17.50 -10.42
C ASN A 124 -2.81 -17.78 -9.57
N GLY A 125 -2.61 -17.00 -8.51
CA GLY A 125 -1.41 -17.07 -7.68
C GLY A 125 -0.17 -16.46 -8.31
N ALA A 126 -0.28 -15.78 -9.46
CA ALA A 126 0.84 -15.11 -10.10
C ALA A 126 1.24 -13.86 -9.30
N HIS A 127 2.53 -13.69 -9.06
CA HIS A 127 3.11 -12.50 -8.43
C HIS A 127 3.14 -11.36 -9.45
N VAL A 128 2.21 -10.44 -9.33
CA VAL A 128 1.98 -9.39 -10.34
C VAL A 128 2.64 -8.07 -10.01
N ALA A 129 2.84 -7.78 -8.73
CA ALA A 129 3.50 -6.55 -8.30
C ALA A 129 4.08 -6.67 -6.90
N ASP A 130 5.03 -5.79 -6.61
CA ASP A 130 5.45 -5.43 -5.26
C ASP A 130 5.19 -3.94 -5.05
N THR A 131 4.70 -3.59 -3.88
CA THR A 131 4.62 -2.19 -3.47
C THR A 131 5.44 -1.98 -2.20
N SER A 132 5.95 -0.79 -2.02
CA SER A 132 6.68 -0.41 -0.81
C SER A 132 6.27 0.98 -0.39
N ARG A 133 6.02 1.16 0.89
CA ARG A 133 5.74 2.48 1.47
C ARG A 133 6.68 2.77 2.61
N THR A 134 7.16 3.99 2.66
CA THR A 134 7.95 4.51 3.78
C THR A 134 7.06 5.41 4.62
N ILE A 135 6.81 4.99 5.84
CA ILE A 135 6.07 5.75 6.83
C ILE A 135 7.06 6.47 7.72
N VAL A 136 6.89 7.76 7.88
CA VAL A 136 7.70 8.59 8.76
C VAL A 136 6.91 8.89 10.02
N VAL A 137 7.40 8.41 11.15
CA VAL A 137 6.80 8.67 12.46
C VAL A 137 7.60 9.76 13.17
N ARG A 138 6.93 10.85 13.52
CA ARG A 138 7.53 11.90 14.36
C ARG A 138 7.45 11.47 15.82
N ASN A 139 8.59 11.17 16.43
CA ASN A 139 8.65 10.76 17.82
C ASN A 139 8.42 11.95 18.76
N ALA A 140 7.86 11.68 19.95
CA ALA A 140 7.78 12.70 20.98
C ALA A 140 9.19 13.14 21.38
N ARG A 141 9.38 14.45 21.59
CA ARG A 141 10.62 14.92 22.20
C ARG A 141 10.71 14.32 23.60
N PRO A 142 11.90 13.80 23.99
CA PRO A 142 12.10 13.46 25.41
C PRO A 142 11.82 14.69 26.25
N SER A 143 11.00 14.50 27.29
CA SER A 143 10.70 15.54 28.29
C SER A 143 11.95 15.84 29.12
#